data_0d47877f60e5b5689338a61e9c12020e
#
_entry.id   0d47877f60e5b5689338a61e9c12020e
#
_cell.length_a   1.000
_cell.length_b   1.000
_cell.length_c   1.000
_cell.angle_alpha   90.00
_cell.angle_beta   90.00
_cell.angle_gamma   90.00
#
_symmetry.space_group_name_H-M   'P 1'
#
loop_
_entity.id
_entity.type
_entity.pdbx_description
1 polymer ?
#
loop_
_entity_poly.entity_id
_entity_poly.type
_entity_poly.pdbx_seq_one_letter_code
_entity_poly.pdbx_strand_id
1 'polypeptide(L)'
;MECDTCQAALEARLDGELTADEAREIDRHLAICPACARQFATLGETRRLVSENAMRYNAPDVLKARIRGAVARAASPTVSVATRRTFRWWREVAAGVAIAIVSSGITLVTANRSAVRYSAEDELLASHVRSLMPGHLTDVLSTQQHTVKPWFNGRVDVSPAVPNLDTAGFPLIGGRADYVRGRVVPVVVYGRRQHMINVYAWPSSSPGGSPPNDLSRNGYHFVTWRSGGIEYWAVSDLNVAELHTFVAMFTAAH
;
A
#
# COMPACT_ATOMS: atom_id res chain seq x y z
N MET A 1 -36.35 13.01 -2.68
CA MET A 1 -35.04 12.65 -2.09
C MET A 1 -34.82 13.46 -0.82
N GLU A 2 -34.29 12.85 0.26
CA GLU A 2 -33.96 13.54 1.52
C GLU A 2 -32.62 14.26 1.41
N CYS A 3 -32.40 15.28 2.27
CA CYS A 3 -31.18 16.07 2.24
C CYS A 3 -29.92 15.24 2.49
N ASP A 4 -29.96 14.30 3.44
CA ASP A 4 -28.82 13.44 3.77
C ASP A 4 -28.38 12.56 2.58
N THR A 5 -29.37 12.01 1.86
CA THR A 5 -29.13 11.24 0.63
C THR A 5 -28.54 12.11 -0.47
N CYS A 6 -29.03 13.35 -0.63
CA CYS A 6 -28.49 14.30 -1.59
C CYS A 6 -27.04 14.64 -1.25
N GLN A 7 -26.75 14.99 0.00
CA GLN A 7 -25.42 15.38 0.45
C GLN A 7 -24.38 14.28 0.23
N ALA A 8 -24.73 13.02 0.52
CA ALA A 8 -23.85 11.87 0.30
C ALA A 8 -23.47 11.66 -1.18
N ALA A 9 -24.27 12.16 -2.12
CA ALA A 9 -24.06 11.98 -3.55
C ALA A 9 -23.52 13.23 -4.28
N LEU A 10 -23.30 14.36 -3.58
CA LEU A 10 -22.84 15.60 -4.20
C LEU A 10 -21.46 15.48 -4.86
N GLU A 11 -20.53 14.74 -4.24
CA GLU A 11 -19.19 14.53 -4.78
C GLU A 11 -19.26 13.66 -6.05
N ALA A 12 -19.97 12.55 -6.02
CA ALA A 12 -20.18 11.70 -7.19
C ALA A 12 -20.91 12.45 -8.33
N ARG A 13 -21.84 13.36 -7.99
CA ARG A 13 -22.48 14.26 -8.99
C ARG A 13 -21.46 15.20 -9.64
N LEU A 14 -20.56 15.76 -8.84
CA LEU A 14 -19.53 16.69 -9.30
C LEU A 14 -18.49 15.99 -10.20
N ASP A 15 -18.17 14.73 -9.91
CA ASP A 15 -17.20 13.92 -10.65
C ASP A 15 -17.80 13.22 -11.88
N GLY A 16 -19.12 13.28 -12.06
CA GLY A 16 -19.80 12.68 -13.20
C GLY A 16 -19.92 11.15 -13.11
N GLU A 17 -19.84 10.59 -11.90
CA GLU A 17 -19.88 9.14 -11.63
C GLU A 17 -21.30 8.58 -11.52
N LEU A 18 -22.32 9.44 -11.52
CA LEU A 18 -23.70 9.06 -11.41
C LEU A 18 -24.31 8.69 -12.77
N THR A 19 -25.29 7.80 -12.74
CA THR A 19 -26.13 7.57 -13.91
C THR A 19 -26.95 8.81 -14.26
N ALA A 20 -27.46 8.88 -15.50
CA ALA A 20 -28.26 10.04 -15.97
C ALA A 20 -29.55 10.23 -15.15
N ASP A 21 -30.11 9.16 -14.59
CA ASP A 21 -31.33 9.23 -13.78
C ASP A 21 -31.05 9.76 -12.38
N GLU A 22 -30.01 9.25 -11.72
CA GLU A 22 -29.55 9.73 -10.41
C GLU A 22 -29.11 11.19 -10.46
N ALA A 23 -28.33 11.59 -11.48
CA ALA A 23 -27.93 12.98 -11.67
C ALA A 23 -29.13 13.92 -11.79
N ARG A 24 -30.17 13.53 -12.55
CA ARG A 24 -31.40 14.33 -12.68
C ARG A 24 -32.18 14.42 -11.35
N GLU A 25 -32.15 13.41 -10.53
CA GLU A 25 -32.82 13.43 -9.22
C GLU A 25 -32.13 14.41 -8.27
N ILE A 26 -30.79 14.40 -8.24
CA ILE A 26 -30.00 15.33 -7.46
C ILE A 26 -30.18 16.76 -7.96
N ASP A 27 -30.11 17.01 -9.28
CA ASP A 27 -30.30 18.33 -9.86
C ASP A 27 -31.68 18.90 -9.49
N ARG A 28 -32.72 18.07 -9.47
CA ARG A 28 -34.06 18.48 -9.02
C ARG A 28 -34.08 18.87 -7.54
N HIS A 29 -33.36 18.13 -6.68
CA HIS A 29 -33.26 18.50 -5.27
C HIS A 29 -32.46 19.79 -5.06
N LEU A 30 -31.34 19.98 -5.79
CA LEU A 30 -30.54 21.20 -5.74
C LEU A 30 -31.35 22.44 -6.17
N ALA A 31 -32.33 22.29 -7.08
CA ALA A 31 -33.18 23.39 -7.53
C ALA A 31 -34.16 23.87 -6.44
N ILE A 32 -34.49 23.02 -5.46
CA ILE A 32 -35.48 23.34 -4.41
C ILE A 32 -34.90 23.46 -3.01
N CYS A 33 -33.69 22.95 -2.77
CA CYS A 33 -33.03 22.98 -1.45
C CYS A 33 -31.82 23.94 -1.45
N PRO A 34 -31.94 25.16 -0.89
CA PRO A 34 -30.84 26.10 -0.87
C PRO A 34 -29.64 25.67 -0.02
N ALA A 35 -29.83 24.79 0.96
CA ALA A 35 -28.74 24.27 1.78
C ALA A 35 -27.83 23.34 0.96
N CYS A 36 -28.40 22.36 0.26
CA CYS A 36 -27.65 21.44 -0.59
C CYS A 36 -27.04 22.17 -1.80
N ALA A 37 -27.75 23.16 -2.37
CA ALA A 37 -27.22 23.98 -3.46
C ALA A 37 -25.96 24.77 -3.05
N ARG A 38 -25.96 25.37 -1.85
CA ARG A 38 -24.75 26.05 -1.31
C ARG A 38 -23.59 25.09 -1.10
N GLN A 39 -23.86 23.91 -0.53
CA GLN A 39 -22.83 22.90 -0.31
C GLN A 39 -22.23 22.44 -1.65
N PHE A 40 -23.06 22.18 -2.65
CA PHE A 40 -22.60 21.80 -3.99
C PHE A 40 -21.75 22.91 -4.64
N ALA A 41 -22.16 24.18 -4.52
CA ALA A 41 -21.37 25.31 -5.00
C ALA A 41 -20.00 25.40 -4.29
N THR A 42 -19.95 25.20 -2.97
CA THR A 42 -18.69 25.22 -2.21
C THR A 42 -17.75 24.09 -2.64
N LEU A 43 -18.27 22.88 -2.86
CA LEU A 43 -17.48 21.76 -3.39
C LEU A 43 -16.91 22.08 -4.78
N GLY A 44 -17.74 22.63 -5.66
CA GLY A 44 -17.33 23.05 -7.00
C GLY A 44 -16.23 24.11 -6.99
N GLU A 45 -16.36 25.13 -6.12
CA GLU A 45 -15.34 26.18 -5.95
C GLU A 45 -14.04 25.61 -5.40
N THR A 46 -14.11 24.72 -4.40
CA THR A 46 -12.93 24.02 -3.84
C THR A 46 -12.20 23.22 -4.92
N ARG A 47 -12.94 22.47 -5.73
CA ARG A 47 -12.39 21.71 -6.87
C ARG A 47 -11.70 22.64 -7.87
N ARG A 48 -12.33 23.76 -8.21
CA ARG A 48 -11.78 24.76 -9.12
C ARG A 48 -10.45 25.32 -8.57
N LEU A 49 -10.43 25.75 -7.31
CA LEU A 49 -9.24 26.27 -6.65
C LEU A 49 -8.09 25.26 -6.63
N VAL A 50 -8.39 24.00 -6.30
CA VAL A 50 -7.39 22.91 -6.33
C VAL A 50 -6.88 22.72 -7.76
N SER A 51 -7.77 22.65 -8.76
CA SER A 51 -7.38 22.39 -10.15
C SER A 51 -6.54 23.52 -10.77
N GLU A 52 -6.75 24.74 -10.33
CA GLU A 52 -6.01 25.92 -10.80
C GLU A 52 -4.64 26.07 -10.12
N ASN A 53 -4.54 25.67 -8.84
CA ASN A 53 -3.33 25.87 -8.05
C ASN A 53 -2.49 24.58 -7.86
N ALA A 54 -3.02 23.40 -8.22
CA ALA A 54 -2.26 22.16 -8.15
C ALA A 54 -1.09 22.14 -9.13
N MET A 55 0.08 21.72 -8.67
CA MET A 55 1.24 21.54 -9.54
C MET A 55 0.94 20.44 -10.57
N ARG A 56 1.04 20.79 -11.83
CA ARG A 56 0.85 19.86 -12.95
C ARG A 56 2.20 19.38 -13.47
N TYR A 57 2.40 18.09 -13.44
CA TYR A 57 3.60 17.48 -14.02
C TYR A 57 3.32 17.06 -15.46
N ASN A 58 4.21 17.45 -16.37
CA ASN A 58 4.13 16.99 -17.74
C ASN A 58 4.53 15.53 -17.84
N ALA A 59 3.63 14.70 -18.34
CA ALA A 59 3.96 13.30 -18.59
C ALA A 59 5.07 13.19 -19.65
N PRO A 60 6.03 12.26 -19.48
CA PRO A 60 7.04 11.99 -20.50
C PRO A 60 6.42 11.64 -21.86
N ASP A 61 7.05 12.08 -22.95
CA ASP A 61 6.50 11.88 -24.29
C ASP A 61 6.39 10.40 -24.68
N VAL A 62 7.27 9.57 -24.14
CA VAL A 62 7.21 8.09 -24.29
C VAL A 62 5.90 7.54 -23.68
N LEU A 63 5.48 8.04 -22.53
CA LEU A 63 4.22 7.62 -21.90
C LEU A 63 3.00 8.07 -22.72
N LYS A 64 3.02 9.33 -23.19
CA LYS A 64 1.96 9.86 -24.08
C LYS A 64 1.84 9.04 -25.36
N ALA A 65 2.97 8.68 -25.99
CA ALA A 65 2.99 7.86 -27.19
C ALA A 65 2.44 6.44 -26.93
N ARG A 66 2.80 5.81 -25.82
CA ARG A 66 2.27 4.49 -25.41
C ARG A 66 0.76 4.51 -25.21
N ILE A 67 0.24 5.52 -24.51
CA ILE A 67 -1.21 5.65 -24.27
C ILE A 67 -1.96 5.87 -25.59
N ARG A 68 -1.50 6.81 -26.46
CA ARG A 68 -2.10 7.03 -27.78
C ARG A 68 -2.11 5.76 -28.61
N GLY A 69 -1.02 5.00 -28.63
CA GLY A 69 -0.93 3.73 -29.34
C GLY A 69 -1.87 2.65 -28.77
N ALA A 70 -2.08 2.62 -27.46
CA ALA A 70 -3.04 1.70 -26.83
C ALA A 70 -4.48 2.06 -27.18
N VAL A 71 -4.85 3.34 -27.10
CA VAL A 71 -6.19 3.84 -27.46
C VAL A 71 -6.47 3.61 -28.97
N ALA A 72 -5.50 3.90 -29.85
CA ALA A 72 -5.66 3.67 -31.29
C ALA A 72 -5.90 2.18 -31.61
N ARG A 73 -5.21 1.26 -30.94
CA ARG A 73 -5.44 -0.19 -31.07
C ARG A 73 -6.82 -0.62 -30.56
N ALA A 74 -7.28 -0.05 -29.46
CA ALA A 74 -8.60 -0.34 -28.91
C ALA A 74 -9.75 0.23 -29.77
N ALA A 75 -9.51 1.35 -30.45
CA ALA A 75 -10.51 2.05 -31.26
C ALA A 75 -10.62 1.49 -32.71
N SER A 76 -9.74 0.57 -33.13
CA SER A 76 -9.79 -0.02 -34.47
C SER A 76 -10.73 -1.23 -34.49
N PRO A 77 -11.95 -1.15 -35.03
CA PRO A 77 -12.78 -2.33 -35.24
C PRO A 77 -12.19 -3.12 -36.41
N THR A 78 -11.48 -4.21 -36.11
CA THR A 78 -11.08 -5.17 -37.13
C THR A 78 -12.30 -5.97 -37.61
N VAL A 79 -13.06 -5.44 -38.54
CA VAL A 79 -13.99 -6.21 -39.31
C VAL A 79 -13.15 -6.92 -40.41
N SER A 80 -12.62 -8.07 -40.09
CA SER A 80 -12.03 -8.96 -41.07
C SER A 80 -13.10 -9.89 -41.64
N VAL A 81 -13.49 -9.64 -42.88
CA VAL A 81 -14.31 -10.57 -43.65
C VAL A 81 -13.40 -11.76 -44.03
N ALA A 82 -13.54 -12.84 -43.29
CA ALA A 82 -12.80 -14.08 -43.54
C ALA A 82 -13.47 -14.90 -44.60
N THR A 83 -12.84 -14.99 -45.77
CA THR A 83 -13.05 -16.06 -46.76
C THR A 83 -12.62 -17.41 -46.17
N ARG A 84 -13.52 -18.39 -46.25
CA ARG A 84 -13.32 -19.78 -45.78
C ARG A 84 -12.07 -20.42 -46.43
N ARG A 85 -11.08 -20.68 -45.61
CA ARG A 85 -9.98 -21.61 -45.97
C ARG A 85 -9.63 -22.49 -44.76
N THR A 86 -10.16 -23.72 -44.82
CA THR A 86 -9.72 -25.00 -44.22
C THR A 86 -8.99 -25.06 -42.88
N PHE A 87 -9.63 -25.72 -42.00
CA PHE A 87 -9.36 -26.54 -40.79
C PHE A 87 -7.92 -26.71 -40.24
N ARG A 88 -6.85 -26.30 -40.89
CA ARG A 88 -5.46 -26.50 -40.45
C ARG A 88 -4.94 -25.35 -39.53
N TRP A 89 -5.42 -24.15 -39.70
CA TRP A 89 -5.00 -22.97 -38.92
C TRP A 89 -5.62 -22.87 -37.52
N TRP A 90 -6.69 -23.62 -37.25
CA TRP A 90 -7.31 -23.68 -35.93
C TRP A 90 -6.37 -24.23 -34.86
N ARG A 91 -5.43 -25.13 -35.22
CA ARG A 91 -4.41 -25.67 -34.31
C ARG A 91 -3.34 -24.61 -33.97
N GLU A 92 -2.99 -23.76 -34.90
CA GLU A 92 -2.01 -22.67 -34.71
C GLU A 92 -2.65 -21.51 -33.90
N VAL A 93 -3.90 -21.18 -34.18
CA VAL A 93 -4.68 -20.19 -33.39
C VAL A 93 -4.91 -20.69 -31.97
N ALA A 94 -5.25 -21.96 -31.76
CA ALA A 94 -5.41 -22.54 -30.44
C ALA A 94 -4.09 -22.53 -29.65
N ALA A 95 -2.96 -22.81 -30.28
CA ALA A 95 -1.64 -22.71 -29.66
C ALA A 95 -1.29 -21.25 -29.30
N GLY A 96 -1.58 -20.29 -30.19
CA GLY A 96 -1.36 -18.86 -29.94
C GLY A 96 -2.22 -18.32 -28.80
N VAL A 97 -3.49 -18.72 -28.71
CA VAL A 97 -4.40 -18.36 -27.62
C VAL A 97 -3.96 -18.99 -26.29
N ALA A 98 -3.52 -20.25 -26.31
CA ALA A 98 -3.01 -20.90 -25.10
C ALA A 98 -1.74 -20.20 -24.57
N ILE A 99 -0.80 -19.82 -25.44
CA ILE A 99 0.39 -19.06 -25.07
C ILE A 99 0.02 -17.67 -24.54
N ALA A 100 -0.95 -16.99 -25.15
CA ALA A 100 -1.41 -15.67 -24.70
C ALA A 100 -2.09 -15.74 -23.32
N ILE A 101 -2.87 -16.78 -23.03
CA ILE A 101 -3.50 -16.99 -21.72
C ILE A 101 -2.45 -17.28 -20.64
N VAL A 102 -1.47 -18.16 -20.96
CA VAL A 102 -0.40 -18.51 -20.01
C VAL A 102 0.49 -17.30 -19.74
N SER A 103 0.91 -16.55 -20.77
CA SER A 103 1.74 -15.35 -20.58
C SER A 103 0.99 -14.22 -19.86
N SER A 104 -0.30 -14.02 -20.16
CA SER A 104 -1.15 -13.05 -19.42
C SER A 104 -1.34 -13.47 -17.97
N GLY A 105 -1.54 -14.75 -17.70
CA GLY A 105 -1.66 -15.29 -16.33
C GLY A 105 -0.38 -15.08 -15.51
N ILE A 106 0.78 -15.36 -16.10
CA ILE A 106 2.08 -15.13 -15.44
C ILE A 106 2.30 -13.64 -15.20
N THR A 107 2.00 -12.79 -16.19
CA THR A 107 2.16 -11.33 -16.06
C THR A 107 1.24 -10.75 -14.99
N LEU A 108 -0.02 -11.19 -14.92
CA LEU A 108 -0.97 -10.75 -13.89
C LEU A 108 -0.53 -11.19 -12.49
N VAL A 109 -0.07 -12.43 -12.34
CA VAL A 109 0.41 -12.93 -11.04
C VAL A 109 1.68 -12.20 -10.58
N THR A 110 2.63 -11.94 -11.48
CA THR A 110 3.85 -11.20 -11.14
C THR A 110 3.58 -9.72 -10.89
N ALA A 111 2.74 -9.08 -11.69
CA ALA A 111 2.33 -7.68 -11.50
C ALA A 111 1.56 -7.49 -10.19
N ASN A 112 0.63 -8.41 -9.86
CA ASN A 112 -0.13 -8.34 -8.62
C ASN A 112 0.76 -8.58 -7.37
N ARG A 113 1.74 -9.49 -7.46
CA ARG A 113 2.73 -9.70 -6.39
C ARG A 113 3.61 -8.47 -6.18
N SER A 114 4.00 -7.79 -7.25
CA SER A 114 4.80 -6.56 -7.17
C SER A 114 3.99 -5.38 -6.62
N ALA A 115 2.73 -5.23 -7.03
CA ALA A 115 1.82 -4.19 -6.53
C ALA A 115 1.52 -4.36 -5.02
N VAL A 116 1.30 -5.61 -4.56
CA VAL A 116 1.09 -5.91 -3.14
C VAL A 116 2.34 -5.63 -2.30
N ARG A 117 3.53 -5.89 -2.82
CA ARG A 117 4.79 -5.52 -2.14
C ARG A 117 4.97 -4.00 -2.07
N TYR A 118 4.72 -3.30 -3.16
CA TYR A 118 4.85 -1.84 -3.23
C TYR A 118 3.96 -1.14 -2.19
N SER A 119 2.72 -1.63 -2.02
CA SER A 119 1.82 -1.08 -1.01
C SER A 119 2.27 -1.34 0.43
N ALA A 120 2.89 -2.49 0.70
CA ALA A 120 3.37 -2.83 2.05
C ALA A 120 4.53 -1.94 2.50
N GLU A 121 5.49 -1.71 1.62
CA GLU A 121 6.65 -0.84 1.89
C GLU A 121 6.23 0.61 2.11
N ASP A 122 5.29 1.11 1.31
CA ASP A 122 4.75 2.47 1.46
C ASP A 122 4.01 2.66 2.79
N GLU A 123 3.18 1.68 3.18
CA GLU A 123 2.49 1.72 4.46
C GLU A 123 3.46 1.67 5.64
N LEU A 124 4.46 0.78 5.60
CA LEU A 124 5.47 0.66 6.65
C LEU A 124 6.33 1.91 6.75
N LEU A 125 6.71 2.51 5.62
CA LEU A 125 7.43 3.77 5.60
C LEU A 125 6.59 4.89 6.21
N ALA A 126 5.34 5.02 5.79
CA ALA A 126 4.43 6.02 6.33
C ALA A 126 4.19 5.84 7.84
N SER A 127 4.05 4.58 8.30
CA SER A 127 3.97 4.24 9.73
C SER A 127 5.24 4.61 10.48
N HIS A 128 6.42 4.27 9.94
CA HIS A 128 7.71 4.60 10.54
C HIS A 128 7.89 6.11 10.67
N VAL A 129 7.70 6.86 9.57
CA VAL A 129 7.83 8.33 9.57
C VAL A 129 6.85 8.98 10.54
N ARG A 130 5.60 8.52 10.57
CA ARG A 130 4.59 9.00 11.53
C ARG A 130 5.00 8.74 12.97
N SER A 131 5.64 7.59 13.24
CA SER A 131 6.09 7.27 14.60
C SER A 131 7.21 8.17 15.12
N LEU A 132 7.95 8.83 14.25
CA LEU A 132 8.99 9.79 14.65
C LEU A 132 8.43 11.14 15.08
N MET A 133 7.12 11.38 14.90
CA MET A 133 6.46 12.58 15.43
C MET A 133 6.37 12.53 16.94
N PRO A 134 6.38 13.68 17.65
CA PRO A 134 6.27 13.73 19.10
C PRO A 134 5.04 12.97 19.63
N GLY A 135 5.25 12.09 20.60
CA GLY A 135 4.18 11.32 21.24
C GLY A 135 3.68 10.08 20.45
N HIS A 136 4.27 9.75 19.29
CA HIS A 136 3.82 8.63 18.47
C HIS A 136 4.80 7.44 18.41
N LEU A 137 5.93 7.53 19.10
CA LEU A 137 6.99 6.52 18.97
C LEU A 137 6.59 5.19 19.61
N THR A 138 6.02 5.23 20.81
CA THR A 138 5.66 4.04 21.61
C THR A 138 4.36 4.26 22.37
N ASP A 139 3.56 3.19 22.52
CA ASP A 139 2.39 3.15 23.42
C ASP A 139 2.81 2.65 24.82
N VAL A 140 3.85 1.80 24.86
CA VAL A 140 4.51 1.37 26.09
C VAL A 140 5.99 1.73 26.03
N LEU A 141 6.41 2.68 26.86
CA LEU A 141 7.81 3.07 26.98
C LEU A 141 8.47 2.17 28.06
N SER A 142 9.43 1.33 27.65
CA SER A 142 10.19 0.49 28.57
C SER A 142 11.43 -0.06 27.89
N THR A 143 12.54 -0.06 28.62
CA THR A 143 13.79 -0.73 28.23
C THR A 143 13.81 -2.21 28.61
N GLN A 144 12.75 -2.70 29.24
CA GLN A 144 12.66 -4.08 29.73
C GLN A 144 11.75 -4.93 28.84
N GLN A 145 12.31 -5.98 28.26
CA GLN A 145 11.56 -6.95 27.45
C GLN A 145 10.38 -7.58 28.21
N HIS A 146 10.52 -7.79 29.53
CA HIS A 146 9.49 -8.36 30.38
C HIS A 146 8.28 -7.45 30.58
N THR A 147 8.39 -6.17 30.23
CA THR A 147 7.28 -5.21 30.20
C THR A 147 6.69 -5.12 28.80
N VAL A 148 7.53 -4.98 27.77
CA VAL A 148 7.09 -4.75 26.39
C VAL A 148 6.44 -5.99 25.79
N LYS A 149 7.03 -7.17 25.97
CA LYS A 149 6.49 -8.41 25.38
C LYS A 149 5.10 -8.75 25.92
N PRO A 150 4.82 -8.77 27.25
CA PRO A 150 3.47 -9.04 27.76
C PRO A 150 2.45 -7.96 27.41
N TRP A 151 2.88 -6.72 27.17
CA TRP A 151 1.98 -5.64 26.78
C TRP A 151 1.23 -5.94 25.47
N PHE A 152 1.83 -6.67 24.57
CA PHE A 152 1.22 -7.10 23.30
C PHE A 152 0.12 -8.15 23.49
N ASN A 153 0.10 -8.91 24.61
CA ASN A 153 -0.86 -9.98 24.82
C ASN A 153 -2.31 -9.46 24.80
N GLY A 154 -3.14 -10.07 23.98
CA GLY A 154 -4.54 -9.69 23.81
C GLY A 154 -4.79 -8.38 23.02
N ARG A 155 -3.74 -7.71 22.54
CA ARG A 155 -3.84 -6.49 21.70
C ARG A 155 -3.54 -6.76 20.22
N VAL A 156 -2.74 -7.76 19.95
CA VAL A 156 -2.27 -8.11 18.61
C VAL A 156 -2.32 -9.63 18.40
N ASP A 157 -2.35 -10.04 17.14
CA ASP A 157 -2.50 -11.46 16.77
C ASP A 157 -1.25 -12.31 17.04
N VAL A 158 -0.08 -11.69 17.15
CA VAL A 158 1.21 -12.38 17.40
C VAL A 158 1.98 -11.67 18.50
N SER A 159 2.66 -12.46 19.34
CA SER A 159 3.62 -11.90 20.30
C SER A 159 5.01 -11.90 19.66
N PRO A 160 5.56 -10.72 19.30
CA PRO A 160 6.85 -10.65 18.65
C PRO A 160 7.98 -11.04 19.62
N ALA A 161 9.13 -11.41 19.05
CA ALA A 161 10.37 -11.46 19.82
C ALA A 161 10.75 -10.03 20.28
N VAL A 162 11.27 -9.93 21.50
CA VAL A 162 11.77 -8.68 22.08
C VAL A 162 13.11 -8.97 22.77
N PRO A 163 14.17 -9.26 21.98
CA PRO A 163 15.48 -9.53 22.58
C PRO A 163 16.10 -8.28 23.20
N ASN A 164 16.85 -8.47 24.27
CA ASN A 164 17.67 -7.40 24.84
C ASN A 164 18.98 -7.27 24.03
N LEU A 165 19.14 -6.16 23.33
CA LEU A 165 20.30 -5.86 22.50
C LEU A 165 21.06 -4.60 22.97
N ASP A 166 20.84 -4.19 24.22
CA ASP A 166 21.42 -2.98 24.81
C ASP A 166 22.97 -3.03 24.80
N THR A 167 23.55 -4.16 25.21
CA THR A 167 25.02 -4.35 25.22
C THR A 167 25.62 -4.34 23.80
N ALA A 168 24.82 -4.61 22.78
CA ALA A 168 25.20 -4.50 21.36
C ALA A 168 25.01 -3.08 20.80
N GLY A 169 24.53 -2.15 21.62
CA GLY A 169 24.29 -0.75 21.23
C GLY A 169 23.00 -0.52 20.50
N PHE A 170 22.01 -1.42 20.68
CA PHE A 170 20.63 -1.29 20.19
C PHE A 170 19.65 -1.36 21.37
N PRO A 171 19.59 -0.31 22.21
CA PRO A 171 18.70 -0.30 23.37
C PRO A 171 17.22 -0.41 22.93
N LEU A 172 16.47 -1.20 23.68
CA LEU A 172 15.01 -1.25 23.58
C LEU A 172 14.44 0.08 24.08
N ILE A 173 13.57 0.69 23.29
CA ILE A 173 12.86 1.93 23.64
C ILE A 173 11.45 1.62 24.13
N GLY A 174 10.78 0.65 23.51
CA GLY A 174 9.43 0.28 23.87
C GLY A 174 8.71 -0.46 22.76
N GLY A 175 7.37 -0.41 22.82
CA GLY A 175 6.52 -1.02 21.80
C GLY A 175 5.26 -0.21 21.55
N ARG A 176 4.61 -0.45 20.42
CA ARG A 176 3.30 0.08 20.07
C ARG A 176 2.50 -0.92 19.25
N ALA A 177 1.18 -0.73 19.20
CA ALA A 177 0.32 -1.37 18.23
C ALA A 177 0.08 -0.40 17.07
N ASP A 178 0.27 -0.85 15.85
CA ASP A 178 0.06 -0.03 14.65
C ASP A 178 -0.92 -0.72 13.70
N TYR A 179 -1.52 0.03 12.79
CA TYR A 179 -2.43 -0.51 11.78
C TYR A 179 -1.77 -0.50 10.42
N VAL A 180 -1.40 -1.69 9.93
CA VAL A 180 -0.67 -1.88 8.67
C VAL A 180 -1.27 -3.07 7.93
N ARG A 181 -1.46 -2.95 6.62
CA ARG A 181 -1.99 -4.00 5.75
C ARG A 181 -3.37 -4.52 6.18
N GLY A 182 -4.22 -3.60 6.69
CA GLY A 182 -5.57 -3.96 7.09
C GLY A 182 -5.67 -4.72 8.42
N ARG A 183 -4.61 -4.74 9.25
CA ARG A 183 -4.57 -5.43 10.55
C ARG A 183 -3.81 -4.65 11.59
N VAL A 184 -4.09 -4.92 12.85
CA VAL A 184 -3.29 -4.42 13.96
C VAL A 184 -2.02 -5.27 14.08
N VAL A 185 -0.86 -4.62 14.08
CA VAL A 185 0.45 -5.29 14.14
C VAL A 185 1.28 -4.77 15.32
N PRO A 186 2.02 -5.64 16.01
CA PRO A 186 3.00 -5.21 17.02
C PRO A 186 4.20 -4.55 16.33
N VAL A 187 4.67 -3.48 16.95
CA VAL A 187 5.90 -2.79 16.56
C VAL A 187 6.80 -2.69 17.77
N VAL A 188 7.98 -3.28 17.70
CA VAL A 188 9.02 -3.15 18.73
C VAL A 188 9.99 -2.06 18.28
N VAL A 189 10.30 -1.12 19.16
CA VAL A 189 11.14 0.04 18.83
C VAL A 189 12.47 -0.08 19.53
N TYR A 190 13.53 -0.04 18.76
CA TYR A 190 14.91 0.02 19.23
C TYR A 190 15.55 1.35 18.83
N GLY A 191 16.56 1.77 19.57
CA GLY A 191 17.40 2.92 19.24
C GLY A 191 18.77 2.51 18.70
N ARG A 192 19.36 3.36 17.89
CA ARG A 192 20.77 3.30 17.53
C ARG A 192 21.31 4.72 17.35
N ARG A 193 22.02 5.25 18.35
CA ARG A 193 22.42 6.68 18.37
C ARG A 193 21.19 7.58 18.26
N GLN A 194 21.04 8.31 17.16
CA GLN A 194 19.88 9.18 16.89
C GLN A 194 18.82 8.52 15.97
N HIS A 195 19.08 7.28 15.50
CA HIS A 195 18.18 6.57 14.61
C HIS A 195 17.26 5.64 15.38
N MET A 196 16.02 5.53 14.93
CA MET A 196 15.04 4.59 15.44
C MET A 196 14.91 3.41 14.49
N ILE A 197 14.79 2.21 15.05
CA ILE A 197 14.53 0.97 14.31
C ILE A 197 13.16 0.46 14.74
N ASN A 198 12.21 0.43 13.83
CA ASN A 198 10.90 -0.14 14.06
C ASN A 198 10.86 -1.57 13.50
N VAL A 199 10.59 -2.54 14.37
CA VAL A 199 10.43 -3.95 14.00
C VAL A 199 8.96 -4.30 14.02
N TYR A 200 8.37 -4.45 12.86
CA TYR A 200 7.00 -4.91 12.64
C TYR A 200 6.95 -6.43 12.58
N ALA A 201 5.88 -7.05 13.06
CA ALA A 201 5.73 -8.49 13.03
C ALA A 201 4.28 -8.90 12.73
N TRP A 202 4.10 -9.96 11.95
CA TRP A 202 2.79 -10.58 11.69
C TRP A 202 2.92 -12.06 11.33
N PRO A 203 1.82 -12.85 11.36
CA PRO A 203 1.86 -14.24 10.98
C PRO A 203 2.38 -14.41 9.55
N SER A 204 3.36 -15.29 9.35
CA SER A 204 3.87 -15.63 8.03
C SER A 204 2.85 -16.49 7.28
N SER A 205 2.61 -16.18 6.01
CA SER A 205 1.78 -17.00 5.11
C SER A 205 2.49 -18.24 4.59
N SER A 206 3.80 -18.35 4.81
CA SER A 206 4.63 -19.47 4.33
C SER A 206 5.33 -20.14 5.51
N PRO A 207 5.29 -21.46 5.61
CA PRO A 207 6.05 -22.18 6.63
C PRO A 207 7.55 -22.06 6.35
N GLY A 208 8.34 -22.03 7.43
CA GLY A 208 9.80 -21.96 7.39
C GLY A 208 10.39 -20.57 7.52
N GLY A 209 11.66 -20.53 7.90
CA GLY A 209 12.46 -19.31 7.94
C GLY A 209 12.85 -18.83 6.54
N SER A 210 13.19 -17.56 6.40
CA SER A 210 13.85 -17.04 5.21
C SER A 210 15.04 -16.17 5.61
N PRO A 211 16.12 -16.17 4.81
CA PRO A 211 17.23 -15.28 5.05
C PRO A 211 16.76 -13.81 4.96
N PRO A 212 17.46 -12.89 5.61
CA PRO A 212 17.19 -11.47 5.48
C PRO A 212 17.28 -11.01 4.02
N ASN A 213 16.31 -10.19 3.60
CA ASN A 213 16.28 -9.54 2.30
C ASN A 213 16.12 -8.04 2.53
N ASP A 214 16.90 -7.24 1.83
CA ASP A 214 16.93 -5.80 1.98
C ASP A 214 16.28 -5.05 0.82
N LEU A 215 15.69 -3.93 1.15
CA LEU A 215 15.08 -2.98 0.24
C LEU A 215 15.40 -1.57 0.72
N SER A 216 15.47 -0.63 -0.19
CA SER A 216 15.71 0.78 0.17
C SER A 216 14.71 1.67 -0.56
N ARG A 217 14.16 2.66 0.17
CA ARG A 217 13.20 3.61 -0.40
C ARG A 217 13.25 4.95 0.33
N ASN A 218 13.38 6.03 -0.42
CA ASN A 218 13.36 7.41 0.09
C ASN A 218 14.33 7.65 1.26
N GLY A 219 15.52 7.03 1.24
CA GLY A 219 16.51 7.16 2.31
C GLY A 219 16.27 6.26 3.52
N TYR A 220 15.24 5.45 3.51
CA TYR A 220 14.99 4.42 4.53
C TYR A 220 15.34 3.04 4.01
N HIS A 221 15.78 2.19 4.92
CA HIS A 221 16.15 0.81 4.65
C HIS A 221 15.20 -0.14 5.35
N PHE A 222 14.86 -1.22 4.66
CA PHE A 222 14.00 -2.30 5.15
C PHE A 222 14.78 -3.59 5.10
N VAL A 223 14.76 -4.34 6.17
CA VAL A 223 15.27 -5.71 6.19
C VAL A 223 14.14 -6.63 6.63
N THR A 224 13.83 -7.64 5.82
CA THR A 224 12.74 -8.58 6.06
C THR A 224 13.27 -9.97 6.28
N TRP A 225 12.71 -10.70 7.25
CA TRP A 225 13.04 -12.10 7.50
C TRP A 225 11.86 -12.85 8.11
N ARG A 226 11.96 -14.15 8.18
CA ARG A 226 10.98 -15.02 8.82
C ARG A 226 11.64 -15.92 9.86
N SER A 227 11.03 -15.99 11.02
CA SER A 227 11.44 -16.85 12.13
C SER A 227 10.23 -17.29 12.95
N GLY A 228 10.16 -18.55 13.37
CA GLY A 228 9.09 -19.05 14.24
C GLY A 228 7.66 -18.88 13.72
N GLY A 229 7.45 -18.89 12.39
CA GLY A 229 6.13 -18.66 11.79
C GLY A 229 5.69 -17.20 11.75
N ILE A 230 6.59 -16.28 12.08
CA ILE A 230 6.36 -14.83 12.06
C ILE A 230 7.24 -14.21 10.96
N GLU A 231 6.65 -13.30 10.20
CA GLU A 231 7.36 -12.44 9.26
C GLU A 231 7.66 -11.11 9.95
N TYR A 232 8.92 -10.71 9.90
CA TYR A 232 9.46 -9.50 10.52
C TYR A 232 9.93 -8.52 9.45
N TRP A 233 9.75 -7.23 9.75
CA TRP A 233 10.23 -6.12 8.95
C TRP A 233 10.89 -5.08 9.85
N ALA A 234 12.19 -4.93 9.74
CA ALA A 234 12.92 -3.82 10.37
C ALA A 234 12.97 -2.64 9.42
N VAL A 235 12.58 -1.46 9.88
CA VAL A 235 12.56 -0.20 9.12
C VAL A 235 13.34 0.86 9.87
N SER A 236 14.28 1.53 9.20
CA SER A 236 15.09 2.61 9.76
C SER A 236 15.74 3.45 8.65
N ASP A 237 16.13 4.67 8.99
CA ASP A 237 17.05 5.51 8.23
C ASP A 237 18.54 5.19 8.51
N LEU A 238 18.81 4.19 9.34
CA LEU A 238 20.16 3.70 9.67
C LEU A 238 20.83 3.10 8.42
N ASN A 239 22.16 3.19 8.34
CA ASN A 239 22.92 2.54 7.27
C ASN A 239 22.56 1.05 7.16
N VAL A 240 22.40 0.55 5.93
CA VAL A 240 21.92 -0.82 5.64
C VAL A 240 22.79 -1.90 6.30
N ALA A 241 24.11 -1.71 6.35
CA ALA A 241 25.02 -2.68 6.97
C ALA A 241 24.84 -2.76 8.50
N GLU A 242 24.58 -1.62 9.17
CA GLU A 242 24.25 -1.61 10.60
C GLU A 242 22.86 -2.21 10.87
N LEU A 243 21.91 -1.99 9.96
CA LEU A 243 20.58 -2.60 10.06
C LEU A 243 20.63 -4.13 9.90
N HIS A 244 21.47 -4.64 8.98
CA HIS A 244 21.76 -6.08 8.89
C HIS A 244 22.42 -6.63 10.15
N THR A 245 23.36 -5.88 10.74
CA THR A 245 23.99 -6.25 12.02
C THR A 245 22.93 -6.38 13.13
N PHE A 246 22.02 -5.41 13.20
CA PHE A 246 20.88 -5.45 14.14
C PHE A 246 20.03 -6.72 13.92
N VAL A 247 19.63 -6.99 12.67
CA VAL A 247 18.78 -8.15 12.35
C VAL A 247 19.47 -9.48 12.66
N ALA A 248 20.78 -9.59 12.38
CA ALA A 248 21.56 -10.78 12.73
C ALA A 248 21.56 -11.03 14.24
N MET A 249 21.77 -9.98 15.05
CA MET A 249 21.73 -10.08 16.52
C MET A 249 20.32 -10.37 17.03
N PHE A 250 19.31 -9.73 16.45
CA PHE A 250 17.89 -9.96 16.78
C PHE A 250 17.51 -11.43 16.55
N THR A 251 17.93 -11.99 15.43
CA THR A 251 17.62 -13.38 15.05
C THR A 251 18.40 -14.40 15.90
N ALA A 252 19.64 -14.10 16.27
CA ALA A 252 20.47 -14.97 17.08
C ALA A 252 20.04 -15.05 18.56
N ALA A 253 19.37 -14.02 19.07
CA ALA A 253 18.91 -13.92 20.45
C ALA A 253 17.46 -14.43 20.66
N HIS A 254 16.87 -15.06 19.62
CA HIS A 254 15.46 -15.51 19.63
C HIS A 254 15.30 -17.03 19.41
#